data_1fab25aa01929eef2e6c879515942090
#
_entry.id   1fab25aa01929eef2e6c879515942090
#
_cell.length_a   1.000
_cell.length_b   1.000
_cell.length_c   1.000
_cell.angle_alpha   90.00
_cell.angle_beta   90.00
_cell.angle_gamma   90.00
#
_symmetry.space_group_name_H-M   'P 1'
#
loop_
_entity.id
_entity.type
_entity.pdbx_description
1 polymer ?
#
loop_
_entity_poly.entity_id
_entity_poly.type
_entity_poly.pdbx_seq_one_letter_code
_entity_poly.pdbx_strand_id
1 'polypeptide(L)'
;MTKVRASHLLVKTEQEAIELREKIVNGELAFADAAAMVSLCPSGANGGDLGFFCKGQMVKPFEDACFSMEVDEVSQPIQTQFGWHLIQLTGKAD
;
A
#
# COMPACT_ATOMS: atom_id res chain seq x y z
N MET A 1 -3.62 21.84 3.79
CA MET A 1 -3.16 20.84 2.79
C MET A 1 -3.58 19.45 3.23
N THR A 2 -4.15 18.69 2.32
CA THR A 2 -4.55 17.33 2.62
C THR A 2 -3.33 16.42 2.75
N LYS A 3 -3.30 15.63 3.80
CA LYS A 3 -2.31 14.58 4.00
C LYS A 3 -3.01 13.25 4.10
N VAL A 4 -2.36 12.21 3.65
CA VAL A 4 -2.87 10.84 3.82
C VAL A 4 -1.83 9.99 4.50
N ARG A 5 -2.31 9.00 5.25
CA ARG A 5 -1.46 7.97 5.83
C ARG A 5 -1.76 6.66 5.13
N ALA A 6 -0.73 5.95 4.75
CA ALA A 6 -0.89 4.71 4.02
C ALA A 6 0.14 3.68 4.45
N SER A 7 -0.23 2.43 4.28
CA SER A 7 0.68 1.31 4.35
C SER A 7 0.79 0.70 2.97
N HIS A 8 1.94 0.14 2.62
CA HIS A 8 2.09 -0.55 1.35
C HIS A 8 2.95 -1.80 1.50
N LEU A 9 2.85 -2.66 0.49
CA LEU A 9 3.80 -3.74 0.32
C LEU A 9 4.25 -3.75 -1.14
N LEU A 10 5.45 -4.24 -1.37
CA LEU A 10 6.08 -4.28 -2.69
C LEU A 10 6.46 -5.71 -3.01
N VAL A 11 6.02 -6.21 -4.17
CA VAL A 11 6.36 -7.53 -4.68
C VAL A 11 6.82 -7.40 -6.14
N LYS A 12 7.41 -8.48 -6.66
CA LYS A 12 8.02 -8.46 -8.00
C LYS A 12 7.01 -8.58 -9.12
N THR A 13 5.90 -9.30 -8.90
CA THR A 13 4.97 -9.63 -9.97
C THR A 13 3.55 -9.21 -9.63
N GLU A 14 2.76 -8.94 -10.66
CA GLU A 14 1.35 -8.63 -10.51
C GLU A 14 0.59 -9.82 -9.90
N GLN A 15 0.92 -11.03 -10.30
CA GLN A 15 0.26 -12.22 -9.81
C GLN A 15 0.40 -12.37 -8.30
N GLU A 16 1.60 -12.14 -7.77
CA GLU A 16 1.79 -12.15 -6.31
C GLU A 16 0.91 -11.12 -5.62
N ALA A 17 0.84 -9.91 -6.18
CA ALA A 17 0.01 -8.85 -5.63
C ALA A 17 -1.47 -9.21 -5.64
N ILE A 18 -1.96 -9.81 -6.74
CA ILE A 18 -3.35 -10.23 -6.87
C ILE A 18 -3.69 -11.28 -5.81
N GLU A 19 -2.85 -12.29 -5.65
CA GLU A 19 -3.08 -13.36 -4.68
C GLU A 19 -3.09 -12.84 -3.24
N LEU A 20 -2.16 -11.94 -2.92
CA LEU A 20 -2.10 -11.33 -1.59
C LEU A 20 -3.33 -10.47 -1.32
N ARG A 21 -3.75 -9.69 -2.32
CA ARG A 21 -4.93 -8.84 -2.18
C ARG A 21 -6.17 -9.67 -1.84
N GLU A 22 -6.35 -10.80 -2.53
CA GLU A 22 -7.49 -11.69 -2.25
C GLU A 22 -7.50 -12.16 -0.81
N LYS A 23 -6.35 -12.58 -0.29
CA LYS A 23 -6.24 -13.05 1.10
C LYS A 23 -6.53 -11.93 2.10
N ILE A 24 -6.04 -10.74 1.82
CA ILE A 24 -6.24 -9.57 2.69
C ILE A 24 -7.71 -9.16 2.70
N VAL A 25 -8.32 -9.05 1.53
CA VAL A 25 -9.72 -8.62 1.39
C VAL A 25 -10.67 -9.66 2.00
N ASN A 26 -10.34 -10.93 1.90
CA ASN A 26 -11.15 -12.01 2.49
C ASN A 26 -10.97 -12.16 4.00
N GLY A 27 -10.07 -11.41 4.61
CA GLY A 27 -9.82 -11.49 6.04
C GLY A 27 -8.91 -12.65 6.46
N GLU A 28 -8.30 -13.35 5.52
CA GLU A 28 -7.41 -14.46 5.82
C GLU A 28 -6.04 -14.00 6.33
N LEU A 29 -5.63 -12.79 5.96
CA LEU A 29 -4.31 -12.26 6.27
C LEU A 29 -4.42 -10.75 6.49
N ALA A 30 -3.89 -10.25 7.60
CA ALA A 30 -3.85 -8.83 7.85
C ALA A 30 -2.81 -8.16 6.93
N PHE A 31 -3.10 -6.95 6.46
CA PHE A 31 -2.19 -6.22 5.57
C PHE A 31 -0.79 -6.06 6.19
N ALA A 32 -0.74 -5.67 7.47
CA ALA A 32 0.53 -5.49 8.16
C ALA A 32 1.36 -6.77 8.20
N ASP A 33 0.71 -7.91 8.43
CA ASP A 33 1.39 -9.21 8.45
C ASP A 33 1.91 -9.58 7.06
N ALA A 34 1.11 -9.34 6.03
CA ALA A 34 1.54 -9.58 4.65
C ALA A 34 2.77 -8.74 4.30
N ALA A 35 2.75 -7.45 4.65
CA ALA A 35 3.88 -6.57 4.40
C ALA A 35 5.14 -7.05 5.13
N ALA A 36 5.00 -7.45 6.39
CA ALA A 36 6.14 -7.94 7.17
C ALA A 36 6.73 -9.24 6.59
N MET A 37 5.87 -10.09 6.02
CA MET A 37 6.30 -11.39 5.50
C MET A 37 6.95 -11.30 4.13
N VAL A 38 6.42 -10.47 3.22
CA VAL A 38 6.79 -10.56 1.81
C VAL A 38 7.27 -9.26 1.18
N SER A 39 7.06 -8.10 1.81
CA SER A 39 7.40 -6.83 1.17
C SER A 39 8.91 -6.72 0.92
N LEU A 40 9.26 -6.30 -0.29
CA LEU A 40 10.64 -6.03 -0.68
C LEU A 40 11.12 -4.67 -0.18
N CYS A 41 10.21 -3.85 0.36
CA CYS A 41 10.53 -2.53 0.88
C CYS A 41 10.84 -2.61 2.37
N PRO A 42 11.85 -1.85 2.86
CA PRO A 42 12.18 -1.83 4.30
C PRO A 42 11.02 -1.49 5.22
N SER A 43 10.05 -0.71 4.76
CA SER A 43 8.87 -0.37 5.55
C SER A 43 8.03 -1.60 5.93
N GLY A 44 8.24 -2.74 5.26
CA GLY A 44 7.57 -4.00 5.61
C GLY A 44 7.76 -4.38 7.06
N ALA A 45 8.93 -4.09 7.65
CA ALA A 45 9.21 -4.38 9.05
C ALA A 45 8.24 -3.67 10.01
N ASN A 46 7.64 -2.56 9.58
CA ASN A 46 6.63 -1.81 10.34
C ASN A 46 5.22 -2.04 9.80
N GLY A 47 4.97 -3.21 9.19
CA GLY A 47 3.68 -3.52 8.59
C GLY A 47 3.39 -2.71 7.33
N GLY A 48 4.43 -2.12 6.73
CA GLY A 48 4.30 -1.30 5.53
C GLY A 48 3.92 0.15 5.78
N ASP A 49 3.82 0.57 7.05
CA ASP A 49 3.39 1.93 7.39
C ASP A 49 4.39 2.98 6.90
N LEU A 50 3.89 3.93 6.13
CA LEU A 50 4.68 5.04 5.59
C LEU A 50 4.49 6.35 6.35
N GLY A 51 3.55 6.37 7.31
CA GLY A 51 3.16 7.59 8.00
C GLY A 51 2.36 8.52 7.10
N PHE A 52 2.13 9.74 7.54
CA PHE A 52 1.43 10.76 6.76
C PHE A 52 2.35 11.38 5.71
N PHE A 53 1.80 11.67 4.53
CA PHE A 53 2.53 12.36 3.47
C PHE A 53 1.59 13.22 2.64
N CYS A 54 2.20 14.17 1.92
CA CYS A 54 1.49 15.09 1.02
C CYS A 54 1.76 14.71 -0.43
N LYS A 55 1.04 15.33 -1.35
CA LYS A 55 1.36 15.25 -2.78
C LYS A 55 2.78 15.75 -3.02
N GLY A 56 3.46 15.13 -3.96
CA GLY A 56 4.83 15.48 -4.32
C GLY A 56 5.90 14.68 -3.60
N GLN A 57 5.54 13.86 -2.62
CA GLN A 57 6.51 13.08 -1.84
C GLN A 57 6.69 11.65 -2.33
N MET A 58 5.71 11.12 -3.06
CA MET A 58 5.73 9.74 -3.57
C MET A 58 5.72 9.75 -5.09
N VAL A 59 6.07 8.62 -5.71
CA VAL A 59 5.97 8.49 -7.17
C VAL A 59 4.51 8.64 -7.60
N LYS A 60 4.30 9.18 -8.80
CA LYS A 60 2.98 9.61 -9.26
C LYS A 60 1.90 8.52 -9.22
N PRO A 61 2.14 7.30 -9.73
CA PRO A 61 1.10 6.27 -9.68
C PRO A 61 0.67 5.92 -8.26
N PHE A 62 1.61 5.91 -7.32
CA PHE A 62 1.35 5.63 -5.91
C PHE A 62 0.53 6.76 -5.28
N GLU A 63 0.95 7.99 -5.52
CA GLU A 63 0.26 9.18 -5.02
C GLU A 63 -1.18 9.24 -5.50
N ASP A 64 -1.40 9.06 -6.81
CA ASP A 64 -2.73 9.11 -7.40
C ASP A 64 -3.67 8.08 -6.76
N ALA A 65 -3.17 6.87 -6.53
CA ALA A 65 -3.95 5.84 -5.87
C ALA A 65 -4.32 6.24 -4.45
N CYS A 66 -3.34 6.69 -3.67
CA CYS A 66 -3.57 7.04 -2.25
C CYS A 66 -4.58 8.16 -2.11
N PHE A 67 -4.50 9.19 -2.95
CA PHE A 67 -5.38 10.35 -2.83
C PHE A 67 -6.78 10.12 -3.38
N SER A 68 -7.00 9.00 -4.08
CA SER A 68 -8.33 8.63 -4.57
C SER A 68 -9.03 7.56 -3.74
N MET A 69 -8.34 6.99 -2.73
CA MET A 69 -8.88 5.89 -1.92
C MET A 69 -9.61 6.38 -0.68
N GLU A 70 -10.50 5.52 -0.17
CA GLU A 70 -11.12 5.70 1.13
C GLU A 70 -10.28 5.04 2.22
N VAL A 71 -10.43 5.54 3.46
CA VAL A 71 -9.74 4.94 4.61
C VAL A 71 -10.16 3.46 4.75
N ASP A 72 -9.19 2.61 5.02
CA ASP A 72 -9.28 1.15 5.14
C ASP A 72 -9.44 0.40 3.82
N GLU A 73 -9.56 1.11 2.72
CA GLU A 73 -9.60 0.47 1.40
C GLU A 73 -8.23 -0.11 1.04
N VAL A 74 -8.22 -1.29 0.39
CA VAL A 74 -7.02 -1.91 -0.16
C VAL A 74 -7.06 -1.73 -1.68
N SER A 75 -5.98 -1.20 -2.25
CA SER A 75 -5.91 -0.89 -3.67
C SER A 75 -5.82 -2.14 -4.54
N GLN A 76 -6.14 -1.98 -5.83
CA GLN A 76 -5.71 -2.93 -6.85
C GLN A 76 -4.19 -2.88 -6.97
N PRO A 77 -3.55 -3.91 -7.56
CA PRO A 77 -2.11 -3.85 -7.79
C PRO A 77 -1.71 -2.63 -8.62
N ILE A 78 -0.69 -1.92 -8.17
CA ILE A 78 -0.22 -0.69 -8.81
C ILE A 78 1.24 -0.86 -9.19
N GLN A 79 1.54 -0.71 -10.48
CA GLN A 79 2.91 -0.83 -10.96
C GLN A 79 3.64 0.51 -10.82
N THR A 80 4.88 0.44 -10.31
CA THR A 80 5.82 1.55 -10.32
C THR A 80 7.14 1.04 -10.89
N GLN A 81 8.13 1.92 -10.96
CA GLN A 81 9.47 1.51 -11.40
C GLN A 81 10.13 0.49 -10.46
N PHE A 82 9.60 0.33 -9.25
CA PHE A 82 10.15 -0.60 -8.25
C PHE A 82 9.53 -2.00 -8.31
N GLY A 83 8.35 -2.11 -8.90
CA GLY A 83 7.61 -3.37 -8.97
C GLY A 83 6.11 -3.14 -8.79
N TRP A 84 5.45 -4.07 -8.11
CA TRP A 84 4.00 -4.02 -7.91
C TRP A 84 3.67 -3.77 -6.45
N HIS A 85 2.83 -2.79 -6.20
CA HIS A 85 2.42 -2.39 -4.85
C HIS A 85 0.97 -2.76 -4.58
N LEU A 86 0.70 -3.12 -3.32
CA LEU A 86 -0.64 -3.02 -2.74
C LEU A 86 -0.57 -1.91 -1.70
N ILE A 87 -1.64 -1.14 -1.60
CA ILE A 87 -1.72 0.00 -0.70
C ILE A 87 -2.98 -0.12 0.13
N GLN A 88 -2.88 0.13 1.43
CA GLN A 88 -4.03 0.32 2.30
C GLN A 88 -3.98 1.75 2.84
N LEU A 89 -5.03 2.52 2.60
CA LEU A 89 -5.12 3.85 3.16
C LEU A 89 -5.54 3.74 4.62
N THR A 90 -4.75 4.33 5.52
CA THR A 90 -4.99 4.19 6.95
C THR A 90 -5.44 5.49 7.63
N GLY A 91 -5.33 6.62 6.96
CA GLY A 91 -5.78 7.88 7.51
C GLY A 91 -5.82 9.01 6.50
N LYS A 92 -6.58 10.05 6.82
CA LYS A 92 -6.64 11.30 6.07
C LYS A 92 -6.67 12.45 7.06
N ALA A 93 -5.96 13.54 6.74
CA ALA A 93 -5.96 14.76 7.53
C ALA A 93 -5.88 15.96 6.60
N ASP A 94 -6.64 16.99 6.87
CA ASP A 94 -6.59 18.25 6.14
C ASP A 94 -5.72 19.29 6.80
#